data_103bc18ddfe4dee8c12870090ded0138
#
_entry.id   103bc18ddfe4dee8c12870090ded0138
#
_cell.length_a   1.000
_cell.length_b   1.000
_cell.length_c   1.000
_cell.angle_alpha   90.00
_cell.angle_beta   90.00
_cell.angle_gamma   90.00
#
_symmetry.space_group_name_H-M   'P 1'
#
loop_
_entity.id
_entity.type
_entity.pdbx_description
1 polymer ?
#
loop_
_entity_poly.entity_id
_entity_poly.type
_entity_poly.pdbx_seq_one_letter_code
_entity_poly.pdbx_strand_id
1 'polypeptide(L)'
;EQWQVKNVERIVAPLYSSWDGGCYRKYLGTFGLGDAQNGKKHIKDLSRGMQMKLMLAIALSHDAKLLILDEPTSGLDVLARDELMDILHAYIEDGEHSVLFSTHITADLERAADFITYITDGRLYYTGPKDEFEESFRLIKGGPDELAQLPADVVLGSHTYAAGFDALVRSDRLYAVASVVSGLAVESASIDDIIRLTNAHDSNRDLSGR
;
A
#
# COMPACT_ATOMS: atom_id res chain seq x y z
N GLU A 1 -31.64 -6.16 8.60
CA GLU A 1 -31.89 -7.02 7.43
C GLU A 1 -30.69 -7.94 7.20
N GLN A 2 -30.98 -9.25 7.14
CA GLN A 2 -29.91 -10.26 7.12
C GLN A 2 -29.81 -10.83 5.71
N TRP A 3 -29.04 -10.17 4.87
CA TRP A 3 -28.80 -10.65 3.52
C TRP A 3 -27.98 -11.93 3.53
N GLN A 4 -28.42 -12.93 2.77
CA GLN A 4 -27.69 -14.17 2.57
C GLN A 4 -26.76 -14.02 1.36
N VAL A 5 -25.58 -14.62 1.45
CA VAL A 5 -24.55 -14.58 0.36
C VAL A 5 -25.14 -15.03 -0.98
N LYS A 6 -25.97 -16.08 -0.99
CA LYS A 6 -26.63 -16.59 -2.20
C LYS A 6 -27.57 -15.59 -2.90
N ASN A 7 -28.01 -14.54 -2.22
CA ASN A 7 -28.91 -13.53 -2.80
C ASN A 7 -28.15 -12.32 -3.35
N VAL A 8 -26.85 -12.23 -3.11
CA VAL A 8 -26.04 -11.06 -3.50
C VAL A 8 -26.09 -10.85 -5.00
N GLU A 9 -25.80 -11.86 -5.78
CA GLU A 9 -25.83 -11.77 -7.26
C GLU A 9 -27.18 -11.24 -7.76
N ARG A 10 -28.30 -11.80 -7.27
CA ARG A 10 -29.64 -11.38 -7.67
C ARG A 10 -29.95 -9.91 -7.36
N ILE A 11 -29.33 -9.36 -6.29
CA ILE A 11 -29.56 -7.98 -5.85
C ILE A 11 -28.62 -7.02 -6.58
N VAL A 12 -27.37 -7.42 -6.77
CA VAL A 12 -26.30 -6.55 -7.28
C VAL A 12 -26.26 -6.54 -8.81
N ALA A 13 -26.45 -7.69 -9.47
CA ALA A 13 -26.36 -7.80 -10.93
C ALA A 13 -27.24 -6.78 -11.68
N PRO A 14 -28.49 -6.50 -11.27
CA PRO A 14 -29.31 -5.50 -11.97
C PRO A 14 -28.80 -4.05 -11.88
N LEU A 15 -27.82 -3.77 -11.00
CA LEU A 15 -27.24 -2.43 -10.84
C LEU A 15 -26.15 -2.13 -11.88
N TYR A 16 -25.66 -3.16 -12.57
CA TYR A 16 -24.55 -3.04 -13.52
C TYR A 16 -24.96 -3.60 -14.90
N SER A 17 -24.79 -2.80 -15.93
CA SER A 17 -25.13 -3.21 -17.33
C SER A 17 -24.17 -4.27 -17.88
N SER A 18 -22.93 -4.30 -17.37
CA SER A 18 -21.84 -5.20 -17.78
C SER A 18 -21.60 -6.35 -16.79
N TRP A 19 -22.61 -6.72 -15.98
CA TRP A 19 -22.46 -7.80 -15.01
C TRP A 19 -22.19 -9.15 -15.66
N ASP A 20 -21.09 -9.80 -15.26
CA ASP A 20 -20.75 -11.19 -15.62
C ASP A 20 -20.93 -12.12 -14.42
N GLY A 21 -22.05 -12.85 -14.42
CA GLY A 21 -22.34 -13.86 -13.39
C GLY A 21 -21.38 -15.07 -13.43
N GLY A 22 -20.73 -15.36 -14.57
CA GLY A 22 -19.70 -16.39 -14.68
C GLY A 22 -18.43 -15.98 -13.94
N CYS A 23 -17.99 -14.74 -14.18
CA CYS A 23 -16.87 -14.10 -13.49
C CYS A 23 -17.12 -14.04 -11.98
N TYR A 24 -18.31 -13.61 -11.55
CA TYR A 24 -18.68 -13.57 -10.13
C TYR A 24 -18.55 -14.94 -9.45
N ARG A 25 -19.10 -16.00 -10.05
CA ARG A 25 -19.01 -17.37 -9.50
C ARG A 25 -17.56 -17.88 -9.49
N LYS A 26 -16.76 -17.57 -10.52
CA LYS A 26 -15.32 -17.87 -10.54
C LYS A 26 -14.62 -17.26 -9.33
N TYR A 27 -14.79 -15.96 -9.08
CA TYR A 27 -14.15 -15.31 -7.94
C TYR A 27 -14.66 -15.79 -6.59
N LEU A 28 -15.95 -16.11 -6.45
CA LEU A 28 -16.44 -16.76 -5.24
C LEU A 28 -15.75 -18.11 -4.98
N GLY A 29 -15.48 -18.89 -6.03
CA GLY A 29 -14.71 -20.14 -5.93
C GLY A 29 -13.26 -19.87 -5.50
N THR A 30 -12.56 -18.98 -6.20
CA THR A 30 -11.17 -18.58 -5.89
C THR A 30 -11.03 -18.08 -4.45
N PHE A 31 -11.96 -17.26 -3.98
CA PHE A 31 -11.93 -16.72 -2.62
C PHE A 31 -12.46 -17.68 -1.55
N GLY A 32 -12.79 -18.93 -1.88
CA GLY A 32 -13.31 -19.91 -0.91
C GLY A 32 -14.70 -19.57 -0.37
N LEU A 33 -15.51 -18.81 -1.12
CA LEU A 33 -16.87 -18.41 -0.76
C LEU A 33 -17.96 -19.28 -1.40
N GLY A 34 -17.61 -20.30 -2.18
CA GLY A 34 -18.56 -21.19 -2.89
C GLY A 34 -19.55 -21.86 -1.93
N ASP A 35 -19.11 -22.37 -0.80
CA ASP A 35 -19.99 -22.99 0.20
C ASP A 35 -20.92 -21.95 0.87
N ALA A 36 -20.44 -20.72 1.07
CA ALA A 36 -21.25 -19.63 1.62
C ALA A 36 -22.37 -19.22 0.63
N GLN A 37 -22.09 -19.26 -0.67
CA GLN A 37 -23.07 -18.98 -1.72
C GLN A 37 -24.14 -20.09 -1.81
N ASN A 38 -23.73 -21.36 -1.71
CA ASN A 38 -24.65 -22.49 -1.79
C ASN A 38 -25.44 -22.71 -0.48
N GLY A 39 -24.96 -22.21 0.63
CA GLY A 39 -25.57 -22.31 1.95
C GLY A 39 -26.54 -21.20 2.30
N LYS A 40 -27.02 -21.22 3.55
CA LYS A 40 -27.87 -20.16 4.15
C LYS A 40 -27.06 -19.14 4.93
N LYS A 41 -25.75 -19.01 4.66
CA LYS A 41 -24.84 -18.13 5.41
C LYS A 41 -25.20 -16.67 5.15
N HIS A 42 -25.30 -15.88 6.20
CA HIS A 42 -25.57 -14.45 6.09
C HIS A 42 -24.24 -13.67 5.97
N ILE A 43 -24.28 -12.53 5.30
CA ILE A 43 -23.09 -11.67 5.13
C ILE A 43 -22.49 -11.28 6.49
N LYS A 44 -23.33 -11.00 7.49
CA LYS A 44 -22.89 -10.67 8.84
C LYS A 44 -22.12 -11.79 9.55
N ASP A 45 -22.30 -13.05 9.12
CA ASP A 45 -21.66 -14.24 9.70
C ASP A 45 -20.33 -14.55 9.02
N LEU A 46 -19.95 -13.76 7.99
CA LEU A 46 -18.64 -13.82 7.35
C LEU A 46 -17.60 -13.12 8.22
N SER A 47 -16.39 -13.66 8.25
CA SER A 47 -15.26 -12.92 8.79
C SER A 47 -15.00 -11.65 7.98
N ARG A 48 -14.29 -10.69 8.55
CA ARG A 48 -13.95 -9.43 7.87
C ARG A 48 -13.24 -9.68 6.53
N GLY A 49 -12.28 -10.60 6.50
CA GLY A 49 -11.61 -11.02 5.26
C GLY A 49 -12.55 -11.65 4.25
N MET A 50 -13.50 -12.50 4.68
CA MET A 50 -14.51 -13.07 3.78
C MET A 50 -15.47 -12.02 3.23
N GLN A 51 -15.81 -10.99 4.03
CA GLN A 51 -16.62 -9.86 3.55
C GLN A 51 -15.88 -9.07 2.48
N MET A 52 -14.58 -8.79 2.70
CA MET A 52 -13.72 -8.13 1.72
C MET A 52 -13.63 -8.94 0.42
N LYS A 53 -13.38 -10.24 0.51
CA LYS A 53 -13.36 -11.14 -0.65
C LYS A 53 -14.68 -11.14 -1.42
N LEU A 54 -15.82 -11.08 -0.73
CA LEU A 54 -17.14 -10.95 -1.37
C LEU A 54 -17.30 -9.63 -2.11
N MET A 55 -16.86 -8.51 -1.50
CA MET A 55 -16.88 -7.19 -2.14
C MET A 55 -16.00 -7.16 -3.40
N LEU A 56 -14.82 -7.76 -3.34
CA LEU A 56 -13.92 -7.88 -4.49
C LEU A 56 -14.52 -8.76 -5.61
N ALA A 57 -15.15 -9.89 -5.26
CA ALA A 57 -15.84 -10.70 -6.25
C ALA A 57 -16.93 -9.91 -7.00
N ILE A 58 -17.64 -9.02 -6.30
CA ILE A 58 -18.62 -8.11 -6.92
C ILE A 58 -17.91 -7.10 -7.83
N ALA A 59 -16.89 -6.40 -7.31
CA ALA A 59 -16.18 -5.33 -8.01
C ALA A 59 -15.53 -5.81 -9.32
N LEU A 60 -14.94 -7.01 -9.30
CA LEU A 60 -14.29 -7.62 -10.46
C LEU A 60 -15.25 -8.21 -11.49
N SER A 61 -16.57 -8.24 -11.20
CA SER A 61 -17.57 -8.95 -12.04
C SER A 61 -18.42 -8.04 -12.92
N HIS A 62 -18.10 -6.75 -13.00
CA HIS A 62 -18.88 -5.81 -13.83
C HIS A 62 -18.02 -4.99 -14.80
N ASP A 63 -16.82 -5.47 -15.14
CA ASP A 63 -15.93 -4.89 -16.16
C ASP A 63 -15.65 -3.38 -15.93
N ALA A 64 -15.39 -2.99 -14.70
CA ALA A 64 -15.12 -1.60 -14.35
C ALA A 64 -13.77 -1.17 -14.91
N LYS A 65 -13.74 -0.10 -15.71
CA LYS A 65 -12.47 0.45 -16.24
C LYS A 65 -11.53 0.99 -15.16
N LEU A 66 -12.09 1.39 -14.02
CA LEU A 66 -11.34 1.82 -12.85
C LEU A 66 -11.95 1.18 -11.59
N LEU A 67 -11.16 0.42 -10.86
CA LEU A 67 -11.49 -0.03 -9.51
C LEU A 67 -10.92 0.97 -8.49
N ILE A 68 -11.73 1.40 -7.53
CA ILE A 68 -11.30 2.22 -6.40
C ILE A 68 -11.50 1.39 -5.13
N LEU A 69 -10.40 1.04 -4.48
CA LEU A 69 -10.38 0.14 -3.32
C LEU A 69 -9.77 0.85 -2.11
N ASP A 70 -10.49 0.85 -1.01
CA ASP A 70 -9.99 1.42 0.25
C ASP A 70 -9.53 0.28 1.18
N GLU A 71 -8.21 0.25 1.48
CA GLU A 71 -7.57 -0.76 2.33
C GLU A 71 -7.92 -2.22 1.95
N PRO A 72 -7.78 -2.63 0.68
CA PRO A 72 -8.33 -3.93 0.22
C PRO A 72 -7.68 -5.16 0.86
N THR A 73 -6.47 -5.02 1.42
CA THR A 73 -5.73 -6.10 2.08
C THR A 73 -5.93 -6.13 3.59
N SER A 74 -6.60 -5.12 4.15
CA SER A 74 -6.82 -5.02 5.60
C SER A 74 -7.59 -6.21 6.15
N GLY A 75 -6.99 -6.90 7.13
CA GLY A 75 -7.58 -8.08 7.77
C GLY A 75 -7.48 -9.37 6.95
N LEU A 76 -6.72 -9.38 5.86
CA LEU A 76 -6.31 -10.60 5.17
C LEU A 76 -5.02 -11.16 5.80
N ASP A 77 -4.90 -12.48 5.80
CA ASP A 77 -3.62 -13.15 6.06
C ASP A 77 -2.66 -12.97 4.86
N VAL A 78 -1.39 -13.34 5.06
CA VAL A 78 -0.34 -13.13 4.05
C VAL A 78 -0.67 -13.80 2.72
N LEU A 79 -1.16 -15.05 2.74
CA LEU A 79 -1.48 -15.78 1.51
C LEU A 79 -2.66 -15.16 0.76
N ALA A 80 -3.71 -14.77 1.49
CA ALA A 80 -4.88 -14.13 0.89
C ALA A 80 -4.56 -12.74 0.32
N ARG A 81 -3.60 -12.03 0.92
CA ARG A 81 -3.08 -10.75 0.43
C ARG A 81 -2.33 -10.95 -0.88
N ASP A 82 -1.43 -11.93 -0.92
CA ASP A 82 -0.67 -12.27 -2.11
C ASP A 82 -1.58 -12.65 -3.28
N GLU A 83 -2.57 -13.51 -3.03
CA GLU A 83 -3.59 -13.91 -4.01
C GLU A 83 -4.37 -12.71 -4.54
N LEU A 84 -4.73 -11.76 -3.67
CA LEU A 84 -5.41 -10.54 -4.08
C LEU A 84 -4.54 -9.68 -5.01
N MET A 85 -3.27 -9.46 -4.66
CA MET A 85 -2.36 -8.67 -5.50
C MET A 85 -2.19 -9.31 -6.88
N ASP A 86 -2.06 -10.64 -6.96
CA ASP A 86 -1.99 -11.36 -8.23
C ASP A 86 -3.27 -11.19 -9.07
N ILE A 87 -4.44 -11.17 -8.44
CA ILE A 87 -5.72 -10.92 -9.11
C ILE A 87 -5.79 -9.48 -9.64
N LEU A 88 -5.36 -8.49 -8.85
CA LEU A 88 -5.35 -7.09 -9.29
C LEU A 88 -4.36 -6.87 -10.44
N HIS A 89 -3.18 -7.50 -10.41
CA HIS A 89 -2.25 -7.49 -11.54
C HIS A 89 -2.88 -8.07 -12.80
N ALA A 90 -3.47 -9.26 -12.71
CA ALA A 90 -4.15 -9.89 -13.85
C ALA A 90 -5.31 -9.04 -14.38
N TYR A 91 -5.95 -8.23 -13.52
CA TYR A 91 -7.05 -7.35 -13.92
C TYR A 91 -6.60 -6.18 -14.79
N ILE A 92 -5.40 -5.67 -14.58
CA ILE A 92 -4.83 -4.53 -15.34
C ILE A 92 -3.96 -4.96 -16.52
N GLU A 93 -3.69 -6.27 -16.69
CA GLU A 93 -2.74 -6.80 -17.68
C GLU A 93 -3.14 -6.50 -19.13
N ASP A 94 -4.44 -6.35 -19.40
CA ASP A 94 -4.94 -6.01 -20.73
C ASP A 94 -4.69 -4.54 -21.14
N GLY A 95 -4.26 -3.67 -20.22
CA GLY A 95 -4.04 -2.25 -20.43
C GLY A 95 -5.32 -1.41 -20.58
N GLU A 96 -6.49 -2.03 -20.48
CA GLU A 96 -7.80 -1.38 -20.57
C GLU A 96 -8.38 -1.03 -19.19
N HIS A 97 -7.86 -1.67 -18.14
CA HIS A 97 -8.31 -1.54 -16.78
C HIS A 97 -7.27 -0.83 -15.89
N SER A 98 -7.75 -0.21 -14.83
CA SER A 98 -6.89 0.46 -13.83
C SER A 98 -7.40 0.17 -12.43
N VAL A 99 -6.48 0.18 -11.47
CA VAL A 99 -6.79 0.03 -10.05
C VAL A 99 -6.17 1.19 -9.27
N LEU A 100 -6.99 1.88 -8.50
CA LEU A 100 -6.56 2.83 -7.49
C LEU A 100 -6.88 2.23 -6.12
N PHE A 101 -5.89 2.03 -5.28
CA PHE A 101 -6.13 1.56 -3.92
C PHE A 101 -5.39 2.40 -2.87
N SER A 102 -6.02 2.60 -1.72
CA SER A 102 -5.36 3.12 -0.53
C SER A 102 -4.79 1.98 0.30
N THR A 103 -3.65 2.17 0.92
CA THR A 103 -3.10 1.23 1.89
C THR A 103 -2.13 1.93 2.85
N HIS A 104 -2.04 1.44 4.08
CA HIS A 104 -0.98 1.77 5.02
C HIS A 104 0.10 0.67 5.10
N ILE A 105 -0.01 -0.35 4.25
CA ILE A 105 0.91 -1.49 4.20
C ILE A 105 1.87 -1.30 3.03
N THR A 106 3.07 -0.87 3.33
CA THR A 106 4.10 -0.52 2.33
C THR A 106 4.46 -1.67 1.41
N ALA A 107 4.46 -2.91 1.91
CA ALA A 107 4.70 -4.11 1.12
C ALA A 107 3.70 -4.30 -0.04
N ASP A 108 2.45 -3.83 0.10
CA ASP A 108 1.47 -3.89 -0.99
C ASP A 108 1.87 -2.94 -2.13
N LEU A 109 2.38 -1.75 -1.78
CA LEU A 109 2.88 -0.76 -2.76
C LEU A 109 4.12 -1.28 -3.48
N GLU A 110 5.08 -1.83 -2.73
CA GLU A 110 6.30 -2.41 -3.30
C GLU A 110 5.98 -3.49 -4.34
N ARG A 111 4.97 -4.32 -4.04
CA ARG A 111 4.58 -5.44 -4.90
C ARG A 111 3.73 -5.03 -6.10
N ALA A 112 2.76 -4.13 -5.94
CA ALA A 112 1.69 -3.97 -6.91
C ALA A 112 1.58 -2.58 -7.54
N ALA A 113 2.23 -1.55 -6.99
CA ALA A 113 2.06 -0.19 -7.50
C ALA A 113 3.04 0.14 -8.62
N ASP A 114 2.55 0.71 -9.72
CA ASP A 114 3.35 1.39 -10.74
C ASP A 114 3.53 2.87 -10.40
N PHE A 115 2.51 3.48 -9.80
CA PHE A 115 2.46 4.88 -9.38
C PHE A 115 2.13 5.00 -7.91
N ILE A 116 2.73 5.98 -7.25
CA ILE A 116 2.48 6.29 -5.84
C ILE A 116 1.97 7.72 -5.70
N THR A 117 0.97 7.89 -4.86
CA THR A 117 0.56 9.18 -4.32
C THR A 117 0.70 9.13 -2.80
N TYR A 118 1.73 9.81 -2.28
CA TYR A 118 1.99 9.87 -0.85
C TYR A 118 1.45 11.16 -0.26
N ILE A 119 0.56 11.00 0.73
CA ILE A 119 -0.07 12.09 1.46
C ILE A 119 0.33 11.98 2.93
N THR A 120 0.86 13.06 3.50
CA THR A 120 1.18 13.16 4.93
C THR A 120 0.72 14.53 5.45
N ASP A 121 0.23 14.63 6.69
CA ASP A 121 -0.30 15.83 7.32
C ASP A 121 -1.34 16.60 6.48
N GLY A 122 -2.17 15.86 5.74
CA GLY A 122 -3.18 16.43 4.86
C GLY A 122 -2.63 17.14 3.62
N ARG A 123 -1.36 16.91 3.29
CA ARG A 123 -0.69 17.51 2.11
C ARG A 123 -0.16 16.43 1.19
N LEU A 124 -0.21 16.74 -0.10
CA LEU A 124 0.44 15.92 -1.11
C LEU A 124 1.97 16.07 -0.98
N TYR A 125 2.65 14.99 -0.64
CA TYR A 125 4.10 14.94 -0.54
C TYR A 125 4.75 14.52 -1.85
N TYR A 126 4.19 13.49 -2.51
CA TYR A 126 4.66 12.97 -3.78
C TYR A 126 3.49 12.43 -4.61
N THR A 127 3.58 12.54 -5.92
CA THR A 127 2.77 11.78 -6.88
C THR A 127 3.59 11.53 -8.14
N GLY A 128 3.67 10.29 -8.58
CA GLY A 128 4.45 9.90 -9.75
C GLY A 128 4.79 8.41 -9.78
N PRO A 129 5.68 7.97 -10.70
CA PRO A 129 6.15 6.60 -10.78
C PRO A 129 6.80 6.14 -9.48
N LYS A 130 6.55 4.88 -9.11
CA LYS A 130 7.15 4.27 -7.91
C LYS A 130 8.68 4.29 -7.94
N ASP A 131 9.26 3.92 -9.07
CA ASP A 131 10.71 3.84 -9.22
C ASP A 131 11.37 5.22 -9.00
N GLU A 132 10.78 6.30 -9.53
CA GLU A 132 11.25 7.66 -9.30
C GLU A 132 11.13 8.08 -7.83
N PHE A 133 10.09 7.59 -7.14
CA PHE A 133 9.93 7.84 -5.71
C PHE A 133 11.08 7.20 -4.92
N GLU A 134 11.37 5.93 -5.14
CA GLU A 134 12.45 5.20 -4.47
C GLU A 134 13.83 5.78 -4.85
N GLU A 135 14.07 6.10 -6.12
CA GLU A 135 15.32 6.69 -6.59
C GLU A 135 15.57 8.10 -6.05
N SER A 136 14.53 8.81 -5.67
CA SER A 136 14.64 10.18 -5.11
C SER A 136 15.26 10.22 -3.73
N PHE A 137 15.40 9.07 -3.04
CA PHE A 137 15.88 9.01 -1.67
C PHE A 137 17.01 7.98 -1.50
N ARG A 138 17.82 8.22 -0.46
CA ARG A 138 18.86 7.27 -0.01
C ARG A 138 18.83 7.14 1.50
N LEU A 139 19.12 5.95 1.95
CA LEU A 139 19.29 5.63 3.36
C LEU A 139 20.78 5.71 3.69
N ILE A 140 21.13 6.58 4.63
CA ILE A 140 22.47 6.75 5.15
C ILE A 140 22.57 6.03 6.48
N LYS A 141 23.59 5.20 6.65
CA LYS A 141 23.87 4.48 7.90
C LYS A 141 25.27 4.81 8.40
N GLY A 142 25.39 4.99 9.71
CA GLY A 142 26.65 5.32 10.35
C GLY A 142 26.67 4.99 11.84
N GLY A 143 27.78 5.27 12.49
CA GLY A 143 27.95 5.14 13.93
C GLY A 143 27.25 6.24 14.73
N PRO A 144 27.14 6.08 16.07
CA PRO A 144 26.30 6.98 16.91
C PRO A 144 26.71 8.45 16.86
N ASP A 145 28.00 8.74 16.65
CA ASP A 145 28.54 10.10 16.72
C ASP A 145 28.53 10.83 15.35
N GLU A 146 28.23 10.13 14.28
CA GLU A 146 28.33 10.67 12.91
C GLU A 146 27.07 11.41 12.50
N LEU A 147 25.90 11.06 13.05
CA LEU A 147 24.64 11.74 12.75
C LEU A 147 24.70 13.25 13.08
N ALA A 148 25.32 13.62 14.19
CA ALA A 148 25.44 15.02 14.61
C ALA A 148 26.32 15.87 13.68
N GLN A 149 27.13 15.23 12.84
CA GLN A 149 27.99 15.90 11.87
C GLN A 149 27.26 16.16 10.54
N LEU A 150 26.12 15.48 10.29
CA LEU A 150 25.35 15.69 9.06
C LEU A 150 24.66 17.05 9.07
N PRO A 151 24.62 17.77 7.95
CA PRO A 151 23.90 19.02 7.85
C PRO A 151 22.39 18.81 8.15
N ALA A 152 21.85 19.55 9.11
CA ALA A 152 20.47 19.38 9.55
C ALA A 152 19.43 19.66 8.44
N ASP A 153 19.77 20.47 7.45
CA ASP A 153 18.93 20.78 6.30
C ASP A 153 18.92 19.69 5.20
N VAL A 154 19.81 18.70 5.33
CA VAL A 154 19.93 17.58 4.38
C VAL A 154 19.21 16.33 4.88
N VAL A 155 19.14 16.15 6.21
CA VAL A 155 18.49 14.99 6.83
C VAL A 155 16.97 15.23 6.90
N LEU A 156 16.21 14.41 6.16
CA LEU A 156 14.75 14.46 6.14
C LEU A 156 14.12 13.80 7.36
N GLY A 157 14.80 12.83 7.93
CA GLY A 157 14.44 12.15 9.17
C GLY A 157 15.48 11.12 9.52
N SER A 158 15.55 10.75 10.80
CA SER A 158 16.52 9.77 11.29
C SER A 158 15.96 8.93 12.43
N HIS A 159 16.53 7.74 12.56
CA HIS A 159 16.29 6.84 13.67
C HIS A 159 17.62 6.39 14.25
N THR A 160 17.80 6.58 15.57
CA THR A 160 19.02 6.22 16.29
C THR A 160 18.80 4.96 17.10
N TYR A 161 19.83 4.11 17.15
CA TYR A 161 19.87 2.89 17.97
C TYR A 161 21.25 2.74 18.60
N ALA A 162 21.43 1.78 19.50
CA ALA A 162 22.66 1.64 20.29
C ALA A 162 23.95 1.51 19.46
N ALA A 163 23.87 0.92 18.26
CA ALA A 163 25.02 0.69 17.38
C ALA A 163 25.22 1.77 16.28
N GLY A 164 24.26 2.71 16.11
CA GLY A 164 24.37 3.69 15.05
C GLY A 164 23.04 4.40 14.73
N PHE A 165 22.90 4.81 13.49
CA PHE A 165 21.69 5.47 12.99
C PHE A 165 21.36 5.08 11.55
N ASP A 166 20.10 5.25 11.21
CA ASP A 166 19.57 5.35 9.85
C ASP A 166 19.08 6.77 9.61
N ALA A 167 19.45 7.40 8.52
CA ALA A 167 18.97 8.72 8.14
C ALA A 167 18.52 8.75 6.68
N LEU A 168 17.39 9.37 6.41
CA LEU A 168 16.86 9.57 5.07
C LEU A 168 17.36 10.89 4.51
N VAL A 169 17.88 10.86 3.30
CA VAL A 169 18.30 12.05 2.56
C VAL A 169 17.79 11.97 1.12
N ARG A 170 17.69 13.12 0.46
CA ARG A 170 17.40 13.15 -0.97
C ARG A 170 18.64 12.75 -1.77
N SER A 171 18.45 12.01 -2.85
CA SER A 171 19.53 11.54 -3.73
C SER A 171 20.37 12.71 -4.30
N ASP A 172 19.72 13.83 -4.63
CA ASP A 172 20.35 15.04 -5.15
C ASP A 172 21.21 15.79 -4.09
N ARG A 173 21.10 15.41 -2.81
CA ARG A 173 21.85 16.00 -1.66
C ARG A 173 22.98 15.10 -1.14
N LEU A 174 23.22 13.93 -1.73
CA LEU A 174 24.28 13.01 -1.30
C LEU A 174 25.65 13.65 -1.27
N TYR A 175 25.94 14.57 -2.22
CA TYR A 175 27.23 15.27 -2.22
C TYR A 175 27.48 16.08 -0.92
N ALA A 176 26.45 16.72 -0.39
CA ALA A 176 26.56 17.47 0.85
C ALA A 176 26.89 16.54 2.05
N VAL A 177 26.34 15.32 2.07
CA VAL A 177 26.68 14.29 3.06
C VAL A 177 28.13 13.85 2.93
N ALA A 178 28.54 13.45 1.73
CA ALA A 178 29.88 12.94 1.46
C ALA A 178 31.01 13.98 1.71
N SER A 179 30.69 15.26 1.64
CA SER A 179 31.66 16.33 1.88
C SER A 179 31.96 16.56 3.37
N VAL A 180 31.11 16.06 4.28
CA VAL A 180 31.23 16.29 5.73
C VAL A 180 31.69 15.04 6.47
N VAL A 181 31.14 13.88 6.13
CA VAL A 181 31.44 12.61 6.80
C VAL A 181 31.87 11.57 5.75
N SER A 182 33.01 10.96 5.98
CA SER A 182 33.51 9.86 5.15
C SER A 182 33.25 8.52 5.79
N GLY A 183 32.97 7.50 4.98
CA GLY A 183 32.81 6.12 5.49
C GLY A 183 31.38 5.71 5.84
N LEU A 184 30.41 6.59 5.65
CA LEU A 184 28.99 6.24 5.79
C LEU A 184 28.56 5.22 4.72
N ALA A 185 27.73 4.25 5.12
CA ALA A 185 27.07 3.37 4.17
C ALA A 185 25.88 4.11 3.52
N VAL A 186 25.80 4.02 2.20
CA VAL A 186 24.71 4.59 1.39
C VAL A 186 23.96 3.44 0.73
N GLU A 187 22.69 3.31 1.05
CA GLU A 187 21.82 2.24 0.53
C GLU A 187 20.60 2.85 -0.19
N SER A 188 19.92 2.05 -1.00
CA SER A 188 18.60 2.40 -1.51
C SER A 188 17.61 2.45 -0.35
N ALA A 189 16.75 3.45 -0.36
CA ALA A 189 15.66 3.53 0.62
C ALA A 189 14.44 2.77 0.10
N SER A 190 13.86 1.89 0.91
CA SER A 190 12.57 1.27 0.62
C SER A 190 11.42 2.28 0.81
N ILE A 191 10.25 1.98 0.26
CA ILE A 191 9.04 2.80 0.51
C ILE A 191 8.76 2.91 2.01
N ASP A 192 8.97 1.81 2.76
CA ASP A 192 8.80 1.79 4.22
C ASP A 192 9.78 2.75 4.92
N ASP A 193 11.06 2.73 4.54
CA ASP A 193 12.06 3.66 5.09
C ASP A 193 11.70 5.12 4.82
N ILE A 194 11.26 5.42 3.60
CA ILE A 194 10.89 6.78 3.20
C ILE A 194 9.70 7.26 4.05
N ILE A 195 8.63 6.48 4.13
CA ILE A 195 7.43 6.84 4.90
C ILE A 195 7.74 6.95 6.39
N ARG A 196 8.44 5.96 6.95
CA ARG A 196 8.77 5.89 8.38
C ARG A 196 9.62 7.08 8.81
N LEU A 197 10.67 7.39 8.04
CA LEU A 197 11.63 8.45 8.43
C LEU A 197 11.09 9.84 8.12
N THR A 198 10.29 10.02 7.08
CA THR A 198 9.61 11.30 6.81
C THR A 198 8.66 11.66 7.95
N ASN A 199 7.84 10.71 8.41
CA ASN A 199 6.90 10.93 9.53
C ASN A 199 7.60 11.12 10.89
N ALA A 200 8.78 10.51 11.11
CA ALA A 200 9.54 10.69 12.34
C ALA A 200 10.06 12.13 12.52
N HIS A 201 10.36 12.82 11.42
CA HIS A 201 10.80 14.22 11.46
C HIS A 201 9.69 15.18 11.90
N ASP A 202 8.48 14.97 11.44
CA ASP A 202 7.31 15.80 11.77
C ASP A 202 6.93 15.65 13.24
N SER A 203 7.01 14.44 13.80
CA SER A 203 6.77 14.19 15.24
C SER A 203 7.75 14.92 16.16
N ASN A 204 8.99 15.16 15.73
CA ASN A 204 10.00 15.91 16.51
C ASN A 204 9.82 17.43 16.41
N ARG A 205 9.24 17.97 15.35
CA ARG A 205 8.94 19.39 15.21
C ARG A 205 7.81 19.84 16.13
N ASP A 206 6.78 19.01 16.31
CA ASP A 206 5.66 19.33 17.22
C ASP A 206 6.04 19.32 18.71
N LEU A 207 7.09 18.59 19.11
CA LEU A 207 7.58 18.56 20.50
C LEU A 207 8.52 19.72 20.84
N SER A 208 9.13 20.36 19.83
CA SER A 208 10.04 21.51 20.02
C SER A 208 9.34 22.88 19.94
N GLY A 209 8.05 22.92 19.66
CA GLY A 209 7.21 24.11 19.52
C GLY A 209 6.27 24.40 20.70
N ARG A 210 6.48 23.76 21.87
CA ARG A 210 5.73 24.05 23.11
C ARG A 210 6.58 24.67 24.18
#